data_4a290c7eb6720ffcc9589518e5cfa8e7
#
_entry.id   4a290c7eb6720ffcc9589518e5cfa8e7
#
_cell.length_a   1.000
_cell.length_b   1.000
_cell.length_c   1.000
_cell.angle_alpha   90.00
_cell.angle_beta   90.00
_cell.angle_gamma   90.00
#
_symmetry.space_group_name_H-M   'P 1'
#
loop_
_entity.id
_entity.type
_entity.pdbx_description
1 polymer ?
#
loop_
_entity_poly.entity_id
_entity_poly.type
_entity_poly.pdbx_seq_one_letter_code
_entity_poly.pdbx_strand_id
1 'polypeptide(L)'
;MGKDFFFYRLYVYSNIMKIGLVMNVKLLKNLAFLGLLSFSVFPSFALSKIIPDGTIPYNMGVQLKGDTDGPEDLDRVQELGMKWVRRGFIWESIEREKGVYDFSQYDRFVNDCEKRGLKIIGCMAFSNKLYGHVKDEPARSAYADFAAELVKHYKGRNIIWEIWNEPNTMTFWGRHGKVGNSPQYAREYTDLVRAAVPAMKKANPDCVILAGSVSNMWSESYKWMSYCFADGMLDIHWDIWSVHPYGVKAPEDYMEAYSHTRNLMKKAGGDTGRLWINSERGFPLGKAEGYAGGDPSLAYEYQAWHVIRQYLVDLLEGLPVTIWYEWGGKEGFAL
;
A
#
# COMPACT_ATOMS: atom_id res chain seq x y z
N MET A 1 -11.78 -9.59 -37.52
CA MET A 1 -10.64 -8.93 -36.82
C MET A 1 -10.29 -9.53 -35.45
N GLY A 2 -10.79 -10.69 -35.09
CA GLY A 2 -10.60 -11.25 -33.74
C GLY A 2 -9.70 -12.48 -33.61
N LYS A 3 -9.24 -13.09 -34.67
CA LYS A 3 -8.43 -14.31 -34.63
C LYS A 3 -6.91 -14.07 -34.66
N ASP A 4 -6.46 -13.00 -35.29
CA ASP A 4 -5.02 -12.71 -35.41
C ASP A 4 -4.38 -12.19 -34.15
N PHE A 5 -5.17 -11.60 -33.23
CA PHE A 5 -4.68 -11.08 -31.96
C PHE A 5 -4.38 -12.18 -30.94
N PHE A 6 -5.07 -13.32 -31.01
CA PHE A 6 -4.88 -14.46 -30.13
C PHE A 6 -3.61 -15.25 -30.48
N PHE A 7 -3.32 -15.43 -31.77
CA PHE A 7 -2.12 -16.12 -32.23
C PHE A 7 -0.84 -15.31 -32.00
N TYR A 8 -0.91 -13.98 -32.09
CA TYR A 8 0.24 -13.12 -31.79
C TYR A 8 0.68 -13.19 -30.33
N ARG A 9 -0.27 -13.28 -29.37
CA ARG A 9 0.03 -13.46 -27.95
C ARG A 9 0.65 -14.83 -27.65
N LEU A 10 0.20 -15.89 -28.24
CA LEU A 10 0.79 -17.23 -28.04
C LEU A 10 2.21 -17.33 -28.66
N TYR A 11 2.48 -16.65 -29.72
CA TYR A 11 3.82 -16.60 -30.35
C TYR A 11 4.83 -15.84 -29.50
N VAL A 12 4.43 -14.73 -28.88
CA VAL A 12 5.26 -13.96 -27.95
C VAL A 12 5.54 -14.75 -26.67
N TYR A 13 4.55 -15.45 -26.11
CA TYR A 13 4.72 -16.28 -24.91
C TYR A 13 5.67 -17.46 -25.13
N SER A 14 5.59 -18.12 -26.27
CA SER A 14 6.47 -19.26 -26.61
C SER A 14 7.93 -18.85 -26.80
N ASN A 15 8.20 -17.66 -27.30
CA ASN A 15 9.57 -17.17 -27.49
C ASN A 15 10.19 -16.62 -26.19
N ILE A 16 9.41 -16.02 -25.27
CA ILE A 16 9.89 -15.57 -23.97
C ILE A 16 10.32 -16.76 -23.11
N MET A 17 9.58 -17.88 -23.12
CA MET A 17 9.94 -19.10 -22.41
C MET A 17 11.22 -19.77 -22.96
N LYS A 18 11.48 -19.69 -24.27
CA LYS A 18 12.71 -20.21 -24.89
C LYS A 18 13.94 -19.36 -24.57
N ILE A 19 13.82 -18.05 -24.46
CA ILE A 19 14.92 -17.14 -24.10
C ILE A 19 15.30 -17.33 -22.63
N GLY A 20 14.34 -17.51 -21.73
CA GLY A 20 14.60 -17.78 -20.31
C GLY A 20 15.38 -19.09 -20.06
N LEU A 21 15.15 -20.12 -20.87
CA LEU A 21 15.79 -21.42 -20.68
C LEU A 21 17.23 -21.48 -21.25
N VAL A 22 17.58 -20.67 -22.24
CA VAL A 22 18.91 -20.65 -22.86
C VAL A 22 19.91 -19.79 -22.09
N MET A 23 19.47 -18.80 -21.32
CA MET A 23 20.35 -17.95 -20.52
C MET A 23 20.90 -18.59 -19.23
N ASN A 24 20.27 -19.66 -18.74
CA ASN A 24 20.61 -20.24 -17.42
C ASN A 24 21.77 -21.25 -17.43
N VAL A 25 22.33 -21.62 -18.57
CA VAL A 25 23.40 -22.65 -18.63
C VAL A 25 24.79 -22.08 -18.96
N LYS A 26 24.92 -20.87 -19.46
CA LYS A 26 26.20 -20.25 -19.83
C LYS A 26 26.78 -19.24 -18.84
N LEU A 27 26.01 -18.78 -17.84
CA LEU A 27 26.48 -17.75 -16.87
C LEU A 27 27.12 -18.29 -15.60
N LEU A 28 27.10 -19.59 -15.37
CA LEU A 28 27.58 -20.22 -14.12
C LEU A 28 29.08 -20.64 -14.13
N LYS A 29 29.84 -20.32 -15.18
CA LYS A 29 31.26 -20.78 -15.27
C LYS A 29 32.34 -19.68 -15.16
N ASN A 30 32.00 -18.37 -15.02
CA ASN A 30 33.02 -17.29 -15.02
C ASN A 30 32.90 -16.25 -13.91
N LEU A 31 32.34 -16.58 -12.76
CA LEU A 31 32.30 -15.67 -11.60
C LEU A 31 33.02 -16.28 -10.38
N ALA A 32 34.29 -16.61 -10.57
CA ALA A 32 35.23 -16.65 -9.48
C ALA A 32 36.22 -15.50 -9.66
N PHE A 33 36.33 -14.65 -8.65
CA PHE A 33 37.23 -13.49 -8.55
C PHE A 33 36.72 -12.16 -9.19
N LEU A 34 36.01 -11.40 -8.37
CA LEU A 34 36.32 -9.98 -8.09
C LEU A 34 35.30 -9.49 -7.04
N GLY A 35 35.80 -9.27 -5.83
CA GLY A 35 35.00 -8.72 -4.74
C GLY A 35 34.64 -7.26 -5.01
N LEU A 36 33.39 -7.03 -5.36
CA LEU A 36 32.70 -5.76 -5.25
C LEU A 36 31.45 -6.04 -4.43
N LEU A 37 31.40 -5.47 -3.24
CA LEU A 37 30.24 -5.44 -2.37
C LEU A 37 29.11 -4.68 -3.10
N SER A 38 28.40 -5.39 -3.98
CA SER A 38 27.06 -4.98 -4.33
C SER A 38 26.16 -5.36 -3.15
N PHE A 39 25.70 -4.39 -2.41
CA PHE A 39 24.57 -4.56 -1.49
C PHE A 39 23.35 -4.95 -2.35
N SER A 40 23.20 -6.24 -2.63
CA SER A 40 21.94 -6.78 -3.06
C SER A 40 20.98 -6.58 -1.89
N VAL A 41 20.00 -5.72 -2.06
CA VAL A 41 18.88 -5.56 -1.11
C VAL A 41 18.06 -6.85 -1.20
N PHE A 42 18.48 -7.88 -0.45
CA PHE A 42 17.59 -8.99 -0.18
C PHE A 42 16.41 -8.44 0.62
N PRO A 43 15.15 -8.75 0.25
CA PRO A 43 14.02 -8.41 1.10
C PRO A 43 14.32 -8.91 2.52
N SER A 44 14.02 -8.08 3.51
CA SER A 44 14.25 -8.48 4.90
C SER A 44 13.53 -9.82 5.15
N PHE A 45 14.11 -10.67 5.98
CA PHE A 45 13.49 -11.97 6.33
C PHE A 45 12.04 -11.79 6.84
N ALA A 46 11.78 -10.67 7.54
CA ALA A 46 10.44 -10.28 7.98
C ALA A 46 9.49 -10.04 6.81
N LEU A 47 9.95 -9.35 5.75
CA LEU A 47 9.13 -9.07 4.58
C LEU A 47 8.73 -10.35 3.83
N SER A 48 9.67 -11.26 3.58
CA SER A 48 9.38 -12.54 2.90
C SER A 48 8.47 -13.46 3.72
N LYS A 49 8.44 -13.30 5.05
CA LYS A 49 7.54 -14.04 5.93
C LYS A 49 6.11 -13.51 5.89
N ILE A 50 5.92 -12.20 5.81
CA ILE A 50 4.60 -11.58 5.89
C ILE A 50 3.89 -11.52 4.54
N ILE A 51 4.64 -11.27 3.44
CA ILE A 51 4.09 -11.21 2.08
C ILE A 51 4.42 -12.51 1.37
N PRO A 52 3.40 -13.35 1.06
CA PRO A 52 3.59 -14.53 0.25
C PRO A 52 3.80 -14.15 -1.23
N ASP A 53 4.18 -15.12 -2.03
CA ASP A 53 4.16 -14.99 -3.49
C ASP A 53 2.79 -14.49 -3.96
N GLY A 54 2.78 -13.54 -4.89
CA GLY A 54 1.57 -12.93 -5.40
C GLY A 54 0.69 -13.92 -6.15
N THR A 55 -0.32 -14.45 -5.50
CA THR A 55 -1.31 -15.38 -6.06
C THR A 55 -2.70 -15.12 -5.47
N ILE A 56 -3.75 -15.43 -6.23
CA ILE A 56 -5.12 -15.41 -5.71
C ILE A 56 -5.35 -16.66 -4.85
N PRO A 57 -5.99 -16.56 -3.69
CA PRO A 57 -6.57 -15.36 -3.05
C PRO A 57 -5.60 -14.61 -2.13
N TYR A 58 -4.33 -14.96 -2.09
CA TYR A 58 -3.36 -14.45 -1.11
C TYR A 58 -3.04 -12.96 -1.26
N ASN A 59 -3.33 -12.36 -2.42
CA ASN A 59 -3.20 -10.92 -2.67
C ASN A 59 -4.44 -10.12 -2.26
N MET A 60 -5.59 -10.78 -2.02
CA MET A 60 -6.88 -10.11 -1.86
C MET A 60 -7.09 -9.60 -0.44
N GLY A 61 -7.50 -8.35 -0.34
CA GLY A 61 -7.85 -7.71 0.92
C GLY A 61 -8.90 -6.61 0.78
N VAL A 62 -9.38 -6.14 1.92
CA VAL A 62 -10.44 -5.13 2.00
C VAL A 62 -10.18 -4.14 3.12
N GLN A 63 -10.60 -2.88 2.90
CA GLN A 63 -10.58 -1.83 3.93
C GLN A 63 -11.73 -2.04 4.92
N LEU A 64 -11.39 -2.05 6.21
CA LEU A 64 -12.35 -2.05 7.32
C LEU A 64 -12.35 -0.69 8.02
N LYS A 65 -13.50 -0.36 8.63
CA LYS A 65 -13.68 0.79 9.52
C LYS A 65 -14.10 0.29 10.91
N GLY A 66 -14.13 1.18 11.90
CA GLY A 66 -14.44 0.79 13.28
C GLY A 66 -15.88 0.30 13.53
N ASP A 67 -16.76 0.50 12.56
CA ASP A 67 -18.15 0.01 12.53
C ASP A 67 -18.34 -1.25 11.66
N THR A 68 -17.28 -1.70 10.99
CA THR A 68 -17.29 -2.86 10.07
C THR A 68 -16.13 -3.82 10.34
N ASP A 69 -15.59 -3.85 11.56
CA ASP A 69 -14.45 -4.68 11.97
C ASP A 69 -14.79 -5.68 13.07
N GLY A 70 -16.09 -5.95 13.25
CA GLY A 70 -16.59 -6.93 14.20
C GLY A 70 -16.32 -8.39 13.79
N PRO A 71 -16.48 -9.34 14.72
CA PRO A 71 -16.25 -10.75 14.43
C PRO A 71 -17.03 -11.29 13.23
N GLU A 72 -18.29 -10.87 13.07
CA GLU A 72 -19.14 -11.29 11.94
C GLU A 72 -18.62 -10.77 10.60
N ASP A 73 -18.13 -9.53 10.55
CA ASP A 73 -17.53 -8.97 9.34
C ASP A 73 -16.25 -9.72 8.97
N LEU A 74 -15.39 -9.99 9.96
CA LEU A 74 -14.16 -10.74 9.76
C LEU A 74 -14.42 -12.20 9.32
N ASP A 75 -15.47 -12.84 9.81
CA ASP A 75 -15.90 -14.17 9.35
C ASP A 75 -16.27 -14.13 7.87
N ARG A 76 -17.07 -13.16 7.44
CA ARG A 76 -17.45 -12.99 6.02
C ARG A 76 -16.26 -12.67 5.13
N VAL A 77 -15.33 -11.81 5.58
CA VAL A 77 -14.08 -11.51 4.86
C VAL A 77 -13.25 -12.78 4.65
N GLN A 78 -13.16 -13.64 5.69
CA GLN A 78 -12.47 -14.92 5.61
C GLN A 78 -13.19 -15.90 4.65
N GLU A 79 -14.52 -16.00 4.72
CA GLU A 79 -15.35 -16.85 3.85
C GLU A 79 -15.22 -16.50 2.38
N LEU A 80 -15.06 -15.20 2.04
CA LEU A 80 -14.76 -14.74 0.68
C LEU A 80 -13.32 -15.08 0.22
N GLY A 81 -12.53 -15.71 1.08
CA GLY A 81 -11.16 -16.12 0.77
C GLY A 81 -10.14 -15.02 0.89
N MET A 82 -10.50 -13.80 1.29
CA MET A 82 -9.56 -12.70 1.48
C MET A 82 -8.54 -13.01 2.56
N LYS A 83 -7.34 -12.45 2.43
CA LYS A 83 -6.23 -12.71 3.35
C LYS A 83 -5.72 -11.45 4.04
N TRP A 84 -6.15 -10.27 3.59
CA TRP A 84 -5.73 -9.00 4.12
C TRP A 84 -6.91 -8.14 4.53
N VAL A 85 -6.69 -7.39 5.60
CA VAL A 85 -7.56 -6.29 5.99
C VAL A 85 -6.70 -5.05 6.22
N ARG A 86 -7.21 -3.89 5.81
CA ARG A 86 -6.59 -2.60 6.14
C ARG A 86 -7.47 -1.84 7.10
N ARG A 87 -6.88 -1.26 8.15
CA ARG A 87 -7.60 -0.50 9.17
C ARG A 87 -6.74 0.63 9.73
N GLY A 88 -7.38 1.77 10.00
CA GLY A 88 -6.75 2.88 10.70
C GLY A 88 -6.49 2.58 12.17
N PHE A 89 -5.26 2.78 12.63
CA PHE A 89 -4.87 2.86 14.03
C PHE A 89 -4.78 4.34 14.40
N ILE A 90 -5.84 4.85 14.99
CA ILE A 90 -6.03 6.28 15.19
C ILE A 90 -5.26 6.75 16.43
N TRP A 91 -4.23 7.54 16.23
CA TRP A 91 -3.34 7.99 17.30
C TRP A 91 -4.09 8.67 18.45
N GLU A 92 -5.01 9.59 18.14
CA GLU A 92 -5.79 10.31 19.15
C GLU A 92 -6.67 9.37 20.01
N SER A 93 -7.08 8.23 19.50
CA SER A 93 -7.86 7.24 20.25
C SER A 93 -6.99 6.35 21.13
N ILE A 94 -5.74 6.14 20.74
CA ILE A 94 -4.76 5.32 21.45
C ILE A 94 -4.07 6.11 22.55
N GLU A 95 -3.68 7.36 22.29
CA GLU A 95 -3.00 8.24 23.24
C GLU A 95 -3.91 9.43 23.59
N ARG A 96 -4.72 9.26 24.61
CA ARG A 96 -5.64 10.29 25.12
C ARG A 96 -5.00 11.20 26.16
N GLU A 97 -3.93 10.75 26.77
CA GLU A 97 -3.06 11.46 27.68
C GLU A 97 -1.61 11.25 27.24
N LYS A 98 -0.79 12.31 27.29
CA LYS A 98 0.60 12.29 26.78
C LYS A 98 1.42 11.17 27.41
N GLY A 99 1.94 10.29 26.55
CA GLY A 99 2.78 9.16 26.94
C GLY A 99 2.01 7.96 27.51
N VAL A 100 0.66 8.00 27.51
CA VAL A 100 -0.18 6.89 27.98
C VAL A 100 -0.92 6.28 26.80
N TYR A 101 -0.54 5.05 26.43
CA TYR A 101 -1.07 4.35 25.27
C TYR A 101 -2.04 3.24 25.68
N ASP A 102 -3.29 3.30 25.20
CA ASP A 102 -4.30 2.26 25.36
C ASP A 102 -4.56 1.55 24.03
N PHE A 103 -4.05 0.35 23.91
CA PHE A 103 -4.20 -0.49 22.71
C PHE A 103 -5.41 -1.44 22.79
N SER A 104 -6.19 -1.45 23.86
CA SER A 104 -7.21 -2.45 24.16
C SER A 104 -8.25 -2.64 23.05
N GLN A 105 -8.66 -1.57 22.38
CA GLN A 105 -9.58 -1.62 21.24
C GLN A 105 -8.96 -2.38 20.05
N TYR A 106 -7.70 -2.10 19.75
CA TYR A 106 -6.98 -2.69 18.62
C TYR A 106 -6.48 -4.10 18.94
N ASP A 107 -6.17 -4.41 20.21
CA ASP A 107 -5.81 -5.77 20.64
C ASP A 107 -6.91 -6.77 20.32
N ARG A 108 -8.17 -6.41 20.54
CA ARG A 108 -9.32 -7.25 20.19
C ARG A 108 -9.36 -7.50 18.68
N PHE A 109 -9.28 -6.45 17.90
CA PHE A 109 -9.29 -6.53 16.43
C PHE A 109 -8.13 -7.39 15.90
N VAL A 110 -6.90 -7.15 16.37
CA VAL A 110 -5.71 -7.90 15.95
C VAL A 110 -5.84 -9.39 16.30
N ASN A 111 -6.31 -9.69 17.53
CA ASN A 111 -6.55 -11.06 17.96
C ASN A 111 -7.61 -11.77 17.12
N ASP A 112 -8.68 -11.07 16.77
CA ASP A 112 -9.77 -11.64 15.96
C ASP A 112 -9.36 -11.84 14.50
N CYS A 113 -8.52 -10.98 13.94
CA CYS A 113 -7.89 -11.20 12.64
C CYS A 113 -6.97 -12.43 12.64
N GLU A 114 -6.11 -12.57 13.65
CA GLU A 114 -5.18 -13.71 13.72
C GLU A 114 -5.89 -15.06 13.86
N LYS A 115 -6.96 -15.14 14.66
CA LYS A 115 -7.79 -16.37 14.77
C LYS A 115 -8.31 -16.84 13.41
N ARG A 116 -8.48 -15.92 12.46
CA ARG A 116 -8.99 -16.16 11.10
C ARG A 116 -7.90 -16.28 10.04
N GLY A 117 -6.62 -16.17 10.44
CA GLY A 117 -5.49 -16.16 9.51
C GLY A 117 -5.44 -14.92 8.61
N LEU A 118 -6.11 -13.84 9.02
CA LEU A 118 -6.07 -12.56 8.32
C LEU A 118 -4.82 -11.78 8.71
N LYS A 119 -4.17 -11.16 7.72
CA LYS A 119 -3.04 -10.25 7.88
C LYS A 119 -3.55 -8.81 7.84
N ILE A 120 -2.80 -7.91 8.45
CA ILE A 120 -3.27 -6.53 8.66
C ILE A 120 -2.32 -5.53 7.98
N ILE A 121 -2.88 -4.53 7.31
CA ILE A 121 -2.21 -3.26 7.05
C ILE A 121 -2.77 -2.27 8.06
N GLY A 122 -1.94 -1.92 9.05
CA GLY A 122 -2.27 -0.95 10.09
C GLY A 122 -1.88 0.46 9.66
N CYS A 123 -2.83 1.27 9.23
CA CYS A 123 -2.59 2.66 8.87
C CYS A 123 -2.49 3.52 10.13
N MET A 124 -1.31 4.03 10.43
CA MET A 124 -1.04 4.93 11.57
C MET A 124 -1.54 6.33 11.25
N ALA A 125 -2.72 6.68 11.72
CA ALA A 125 -3.44 7.91 11.37
C ALA A 125 -4.06 8.52 12.62
N PHE A 126 -4.20 9.78 12.74
CA PHE A 126 -3.69 10.95 12.06
C PHE A 126 -2.87 11.79 13.05
N SER A 127 -3.00 13.14 13.05
CA SER A 127 -2.45 13.99 14.12
C SER A 127 -3.20 13.79 15.44
N ASN A 128 -2.50 14.02 16.55
CA ASN A 128 -3.12 14.02 17.87
C ASN A 128 -3.20 15.46 18.41
N LYS A 129 -4.38 15.88 18.86
CA LYS A 129 -4.63 17.24 19.38
C LYS A 129 -3.75 17.60 20.58
N LEU A 130 -3.25 16.61 21.33
CA LEU A 130 -2.31 16.82 22.44
C LEU A 130 -1.00 17.47 22.00
N TYR A 131 -0.61 17.26 20.74
CA TYR A 131 0.68 17.69 20.18
C TYR A 131 0.55 18.67 19.02
N GLY A 132 -0.60 18.71 18.36
CA GLY A 132 -0.83 19.47 17.14
C GLY A 132 -0.61 18.67 15.87
N HIS A 133 -0.26 19.33 14.77
CA HIS A 133 -0.12 18.69 13.47
C HIS A 133 1.32 18.16 13.28
N VAL A 134 1.47 16.93 12.77
CA VAL A 134 2.76 16.25 12.52
C VAL A 134 3.71 16.95 11.54
N LYS A 135 3.27 18.01 10.86
CA LYS A 135 4.12 18.87 10.01
C LYS A 135 5.21 19.56 10.82
N ASP A 136 4.95 19.85 12.08
CA ASP A 136 5.79 20.64 12.94
C ASP A 136 6.27 19.84 14.15
N GLU A 137 7.37 20.27 14.75
CA GLU A 137 7.76 19.82 16.08
C GLU A 137 6.94 20.57 17.15
N PRO A 138 6.60 19.93 18.29
CA PRO A 138 7.05 18.60 18.70
C PRO A 138 6.15 17.44 18.22
N ALA A 139 5.11 17.72 17.46
CA ALA A 139 4.13 16.69 17.07
C ALA A 139 4.71 15.57 16.20
N ARG A 140 5.70 15.89 15.36
CA ARG A 140 6.39 14.92 14.51
C ARG A 140 7.19 13.92 15.34
N SER A 141 7.94 14.41 16.33
CA SER A 141 8.68 13.54 17.28
C SER A 141 7.73 12.68 18.10
N ALA A 142 6.61 13.24 18.59
CA ALA A 142 5.62 12.48 19.32
C ALA A 142 4.91 11.41 18.47
N TYR A 143 4.70 11.68 17.17
CA TYR A 143 4.21 10.66 16.24
C TYR A 143 5.23 9.52 16.04
N ALA A 144 6.52 9.83 15.99
CA ALA A 144 7.56 8.81 15.91
C ALA A 144 7.60 7.94 17.18
N ASP A 145 7.37 8.51 18.36
CA ASP A 145 7.26 7.77 19.61
C ASP A 145 6.01 6.88 19.62
N PHE A 146 4.86 7.39 19.21
CA PHE A 146 3.63 6.62 19.03
C PHE A 146 3.83 5.43 18.07
N ALA A 147 4.45 5.67 16.91
CA ALA A 147 4.74 4.62 15.93
C ALA A 147 5.69 3.55 16.50
N ALA A 148 6.69 3.97 17.28
CA ALA A 148 7.61 3.06 17.96
C ALA A 148 6.90 2.19 19.02
N GLU A 149 6.00 2.77 19.83
CA GLU A 149 5.23 2.01 20.81
C GLU A 149 4.24 1.04 20.14
N LEU A 150 3.61 1.42 19.01
CA LEU A 150 2.79 0.50 18.21
C LEU A 150 3.57 -0.73 17.75
N VAL A 151 4.69 -0.55 17.06
CA VAL A 151 5.46 -1.68 16.51
C VAL A 151 6.11 -2.52 17.61
N LYS A 152 6.35 -1.97 18.77
CA LYS A 152 6.84 -2.67 19.97
C LYS A 152 5.73 -3.53 20.58
N HIS A 153 4.54 -2.97 20.78
CA HIS A 153 3.37 -3.65 21.33
C HIS A 153 2.94 -4.86 20.49
N TYR A 154 2.89 -4.68 19.18
CA TYR A 154 2.49 -5.73 18.22
C TYR A 154 3.67 -6.52 17.64
N LYS A 155 4.81 -6.56 18.31
CA LYS A 155 5.98 -7.32 17.85
C LYS A 155 5.63 -8.80 17.64
N GLY A 156 6.01 -9.32 16.47
CA GLY A 156 5.76 -10.72 16.08
C GLY A 156 4.37 -10.99 15.49
N ARG A 157 3.49 -9.98 15.43
CA ARG A 157 2.17 -10.09 14.80
C ARG A 157 2.28 -9.83 13.28
N ASN A 158 1.33 -10.35 12.52
CA ASN A 158 1.30 -10.25 11.04
C ASN A 158 0.73 -8.90 10.58
N ILE A 159 1.42 -7.81 10.90
CA ILE A 159 0.99 -6.44 10.59
C ILE A 159 2.07 -5.73 9.77
N ILE A 160 1.64 -5.11 8.67
CA ILE A 160 2.40 -4.09 7.91
C ILE A 160 1.95 -2.73 8.40
N TRP A 161 2.89 -1.85 8.75
CA TRP A 161 2.59 -0.54 9.31
C TRP A 161 2.70 0.55 8.25
N GLU A 162 1.56 1.13 7.89
CA GLU A 162 1.46 2.19 6.91
C GLU A 162 1.58 3.56 7.58
N ILE A 163 2.56 4.36 7.16
CA ILE A 163 2.78 5.71 7.70
C ILE A 163 1.84 6.69 6.99
N TRP A 164 0.79 7.12 7.71
CA TRP A 164 -0.23 8.06 7.25
C TRP A 164 -1.16 7.48 6.16
N ASN A 165 -2.15 8.31 5.77
CA ASN A 165 -3.08 8.05 4.65
C ASN A 165 -3.10 9.25 3.71
N GLU A 166 -2.85 9.04 2.43
CA GLU A 166 -2.96 10.02 1.35
C GLU A 166 -2.32 11.39 1.66
N PRO A 167 -1.01 11.43 2.00
CA PRO A 167 -0.34 12.66 2.41
C PRO A 167 -0.23 13.69 1.29
N ASN A 168 -0.57 13.32 0.06
CA ASN A 168 -0.60 14.20 -1.10
C ASN A 168 -1.96 14.88 -1.31
N THR A 169 -2.92 14.71 -0.40
CA THR A 169 -4.27 15.28 -0.54
C THR A 169 -4.55 16.39 0.46
N MET A 170 -5.49 17.28 0.09
CA MET A 170 -6.00 18.30 0.98
C MET A 170 -6.72 17.73 2.20
N THR A 171 -7.47 16.66 1.99
CA THR A 171 -8.32 16.04 3.00
C THR A 171 -7.51 15.54 4.19
N PHE A 172 -6.37 14.91 3.93
CA PHE A 172 -5.61 14.22 4.97
C PHE A 172 -4.33 14.95 5.40
N TRP A 173 -3.78 15.85 4.55
CA TRP A 173 -2.54 16.56 4.87
C TRP A 173 -2.71 18.07 4.96
N GLY A 174 -3.55 18.65 4.12
CA GLY A 174 -3.71 20.10 4.03
C GLY A 174 -4.62 20.68 5.11
N ARG A 175 -4.25 21.84 5.67
CA ARG A 175 -5.19 22.62 6.48
C ARG A 175 -5.90 23.70 5.67
N HIS A 176 -5.20 24.33 4.73
CA HIS A 176 -5.71 25.39 3.88
C HIS A 176 -4.93 25.43 2.56
N GLY A 177 -5.61 25.53 1.44
CA GLY A 177 -5.03 25.77 0.12
C GLY A 177 -4.74 24.52 -0.73
N LYS A 178 -4.12 24.71 -1.89
CA LYS A 178 -3.88 23.67 -2.91
C LYS A 178 -2.66 22.82 -2.54
N VAL A 179 -2.87 21.59 -2.10
CA VAL A 179 -1.82 20.71 -1.59
C VAL A 179 -1.06 19.98 -2.69
N GLY A 180 -1.76 19.50 -3.73
CA GLY A 180 -1.26 18.50 -4.67
C GLY A 180 0.03 18.83 -5.42
N ASN A 181 0.47 20.10 -5.43
CA ASN A 181 1.66 20.55 -6.15
C ASN A 181 2.70 21.24 -5.24
N SER A 182 2.61 21.08 -3.94
CA SER A 182 3.49 21.79 -3.01
C SER A 182 4.74 20.99 -2.69
N PRO A 183 5.95 21.45 -3.07
CA PRO A 183 7.19 20.86 -2.59
C PRO A 183 7.29 20.85 -1.06
N GLN A 184 6.68 21.85 -0.39
CA GLN A 184 6.66 21.94 1.06
C GLN A 184 5.93 20.73 1.68
N TYR A 185 4.74 20.37 1.19
CA TYR A 185 3.98 19.23 1.74
C TYR A 185 4.68 17.88 1.47
N ALA A 186 5.34 17.74 0.35
CA ALA A 186 6.16 16.58 0.06
C ALA A 186 7.33 16.45 1.05
N ARG A 187 8.00 17.57 1.36
CA ARG A 187 9.07 17.63 2.36
C ARG A 187 8.54 17.31 3.76
N GLU A 188 7.44 17.93 4.18
CA GLU A 188 6.81 17.68 5.48
C GLU A 188 6.48 16.19 5.69
N TYR A 189 5.96 15.52 4.66
CA TYR A 189 5.72 14.08 4.73
C TYR A 189 7.03 13.26 4.74
N THR A 190 8.00 13.63 3.93
CA THR A 190 9.32 12.99 3.94
C THR A 190 9.97 13.12 5.32
N ASP A 191 9.84 14.28 5.97
CA ASP A 191 10.34 14.50 7.34
C ASP A 191 9.59 13.66 8.38
N LEU A 192 8.28 13.44 8.22
CA LEU A 192 7.53 12.52 9.08
C LEU A 192 8.06 11.09 8.95
N VAL A 193 8.24 10.61 7.72
CA VAL A 193 8.78 9.26 7.46
C VAL A 193 10.22 9.14 7.98
N ARG A 194 11.03 10.19 7.80
CA ARG A 194 12.42 10.26 8.28
C ARG A 194 12.52 10.20 9.81
N ALA A 195 11.52 10.74 10.53
CA ALA A 195 11.45 10.65 12.00
C ALA A 195 10.93 9.29 12.44
N ALA A 196 9.84 8.80 11.84
CA ALA A 196 9.15 7.60 12.29
C ALA A 196 9.95 6.31 12.02
N VAL A 197 10.52 6.14 10.82
CA VAL A 197 11.15 4.88 10.41
C VAL A 197 12.30 4.45 11.33
N PRO A 198 13.28 5.31 11.68
CA PRO A 198 14.34 4.92 12.60
C PRO A 198 13.83 4.57 14.00
N ALA A 199 12.82 5.30 14.51
CA ALA A 199 12.20 5.02 15.81
C ALA A 199 11.51 3.64 15.82
N MET A 200 10.74 3.35 14.77
CA MET A 200 10.07 2.07 14.59
C MET A 200 11.08 0.91 14.49
N LYS A 201 12.10 1.04 13.62
CA LYS A 201 13.13 -0.02 13.44
C LYS A 201 13.98 -0.22 14.70
N LYS A 202 14.21 0.82 15.50
CA LYS A 202 14.85 0.68 16.82
C LYS A 202 13.99 -0.08 17.83
N ALA A 203 12.67 0.16 17.85
CA ALA A 203 11.74 -0.52 18.74
C ALA A 203 11.46 -1.96 18.31
N ASN A 204 11.35 -2.21 17.02
CA ASN A 204 11.16 -3.52 16.42
C ASN A 204 11.91 -3.62 15.08
N PRO A 205 13.13 -4.15 15.04
CA PRO A 205 13.92 -4.27 13.80
C PRO A 205 13.23 -5.05 12.68
N ASP A 206 12.33 -5.97 13.03
CA ASP A 206 11.61 -6.83 12.10
C ASP A 206 10.27 -6.24 11.63
N CYS A 207 9.87 -5.06 12.10
CA CYS A 207 8.63 -4.45 11.64
C CYS A 207 8.71 -4.12 10.14
N VAL A 208 7.62 -4.40 9.42
CA VAL A 208 7.49 -4.07 7.99
C VAL A 208 6.79 -2.72 7.87
N ILE A 209 7.45 -1.78 7.22
CA ILE A 209 7.01 -0.38 7.12
C ILE A 209 6.65 -0.04 5.68
N LEU A 210 5.46 0.51 5.52
CA LEU A 210 4.91 0.98 4.27
C LEU A 210 4.87 2.51 4.26
N ALA A 211 5.47 3.10 3.23
CA ALA A 211 5.42 4.54 2.96
C ALA A 211 4.68 4.81 1.65
N GLY A 212 4.33 6.06 1.42
CA GLY A 212 3.64 6.50 0.21
C GLY A 212 2.16 6.75 0.43
N SER A 213 1.31 5.72 0.31
CA SER A 213 -0.16 5.85 0.36
C SER A 213 -0.68 6.98 -0.55
N VAL A 214 -0.08 7.06 -1.74
CA VAL A 214 -0.30 8.21 -2.64
C VAL A 214 -1.64 8.08 -3.34
N SER A 215 -2.52 9.02 -3.07
CA SER A 215 -3.84 9.10 -3.70
C SER A 215 -3.75 9.65 -5.12
N ASN A 216 -4.55 9.06 -6.00
CA ASN A 216 -4.68 9.41 -7.40
C ASN A 216 -3.40 9.20 -8.23
N MET A 217 -3.59 8.88 -9.51
CA MET A 217 -2.50 8.75 -10.48
C MET A 217 -2.61 9.89 -11.51
N TRP A 218 -2.50 11.13 -11.01
CA TRP A 218 -2.56 12.35 -11.79
C TRP A 218 -1.21 13.06 -11.83
N SER A 219 -1.10 14.05 -12.72
CA SER A 219 0.12 14.86 -12.87
C SER A 219 0.58 15.49 -11.56
N GLU A 220 -0.36 15.90 -10.69
CA GLU A 220 -0.08 16.49 -9.38
C GLU A 220 0.54 15.48 -8.41
N SER A 221 0.02 14.24 -8.39
CA SER A 221 0.55 13.17 -7.54
C SER A 221 1.96 12.75 -8.00
N TYR A 222 2.18 12.70 -9.31
CA TYR A 222 3.51 12.43 -9.86
C TYR A 222 4.53 13.52 -9.50
N LYS A 223 4.12 14.80 -9.55
CA LYS A 223 4.97 15.92 -9.11
C LYS A 223 5.27 15.81 -7.61
N TRP A 224 4.25 15.54 -6.80
CA TRP A 224 4.42 15.37 -5.37
C TRP A 224 5.39 14.24 -5.04
N MET A 225 5.26 13.07 -5.68
CA MET A 225 6.22 11.97 -5.52
C MET A 225 7.64 12.38 -5.94
N SER A 226 7.79 13.11 -7.05
CA SER A 226 9.08 13.61 -7.50
C SER A 226 9.75 14.52 -6.46
N TYR A 227 8.96 15.35 -5.76
CA TYR A 227 9.47 16.20 -4.68
C TYR A 227 9.89 15.37 -3.45
N CYS A 228 9.11 14.35 -3.06
CA CYS A 228 9.49 13.42 -1.99
C CYS A 228 10.82 12.72 -2.31
N PHE A 229 10.97 12.22 -3.53
CA PHE A 229 12.17 11.52 -3.95
C PHE A 229 13.39 12.45 -4.01
N ALA A 230 13.20 13.69 -4.49
CA ALA A 230 14.24 14.69 -4.49
C ALA A 230 14.67 15.15 -3.07
N ASP A 231 13.78 15.01 -2.08
CA ASP A 231 14.03 15.34 -0.67
C ASP A 231 14.61 14.15 0.14
N GLY A 232 15.06 13.09 -0.53
CA GLY A 232 15.74 11.95 0.10
C GLY A 232 14.80 10.88 0.66
N MET A 233 13.53 10.81 0.23
CA MET A 233 12.60 9.76 0.64
C MET A 233 13.16 8.35 0.33
N LEU A 234 13.90 8.20 -0.76
CA LEU A 234 14.46 6.93 -1.19
C LEU A 234 15.67 6.47 -0.35
N ASP A 235 16.27 7.37 0.45
CA ASP A 235 17.35 7.05 1.37
C ASP A 235 16.87 6.52 2.72
N ILE A 236 15.56 6.61 2.98
CA ILE A 236 14.94 6.13 4.21
C ILE A 236 14.64 4.63 4.08
N HIS A 237 14.90 3.85 5.15
CA HIS A 237 14.79 2.39 5.18
C HIS A 237 13.36 1.89 5.47
N TRP A 238 12.37 2.38 4.71
CA TRP A 238 11.05 1.75 4.62
C TRP A 238 11.11 0.54 3.67
N ASP A 239 10.18 -0.42 3.83
CA ASP A 239 10.21 -1.70 3.14
C ASP A 239 9.35 -1.72 1.87
N ILE A 240 8.19 -1.04 1.88
CA ILE A 240 7.17 -1.11 0.82
C ILE A 240 6.74 0.29 0.43
N TRP A 241 6.52 0.53 -0.88
CA TRP A 241 5.83 1.71 -1.37
C TRP A 241 4.37 1.41 -1.65
N SER A 242 3.47 2.31 -1.29
CA SER A 242 2.04 2.15 -1.50
C SER A 242 1.45 3.23 -2.38
N VAL A 243 0.45 2.84 -3.15
CA VAL A 243 -0.34 3.71 -4.00
C VAL A 243 -1.83 3.42 -3.82
N HIS A 244 -2.66 4.46 -4.00
CA HIS A 244 -4.11 4.40 -4.11
C HIS A 244 -4.48 4.86 -5.52
N PRO A 245 -4.59 3.95 -6.51
CA PRO A 245 -4.65 4.33 -7.92
C PRO A 245 -6.04 4.84 -8.35
N TYR A 246 -6.58 5.81 -7.59
CA TYR A 246 -7.72 6.59 -8.05
C TYR A 246 -7.33 7.51 -9.21
N GLY A 247 -8.32 8.06 -9.90
CA GLY A 247 -8.09 8.99 -11.01
C GLY A 247 -7.90 8.34 -12.37
N VAL A 248 -7.72 7.02 -12.46
CA VAL A 248 -7.75 6.25 -13.69
C VAL A 248 -9.13 5.63 -13.92
N LYS A 249 -9.48 5.34 -15.18
CA LYS A 249 -10.85 4.91 -15.53
C LYS A 249 -11.08 3.43 -15.25
N ALA A 250 -10.15 2.59 -15.66
CA ALA A 250 -10.25 1.14 -15.58
C ALA A 250 -9.03 0.55 -14.88
N PRO A 251 -9.11 -0.64 -14.28
CA PRO A 251 -7.97 -1.29 -13.66
C PRO A 251 -6.78 -1.48 -14.62
N GLU A 252 -7.03 -1.72 -15.90
CA GLU A 252 -5.98 -1.87 -16.90
C GLU A 252 -5.14 -0.60 -17.11
N ASP A 253 -5.69 0.58 -16.82
CA ASP A 253 -4.97 1.85 -16.88
C ASP A 253 -3.93 1.97 -15.74
N TYR A 254 -3.99 1.11 -14.69
CA TYR A 254 -2.99 1.08 -13.61
C TYR A 254 -1.59 0.71 -14.14
N MET A 255 -1.51 -0.11 -15.17
CA MET A 255 -0.23 -0.55 -15.77
C MET A 255 0.61 0.64 -16.21
N GLU A 256 0.00 1.62 -16.91
CA GLU A 256 0.68 2.85 -17.33
C GLU A 256 1.06 3.71 -16.11
N ALA A 257 0.13 3.88 -15.17
CA ALA A 257 0.35 4.66 -13.95
C ALA A 257 1.51 4.10 -13.09
N TYR A 258 1.57 2.78 -12.93
CA TYR A 258 2.65 2.11 -12.19
C TYR A 258 3.99 2.23 -12.92
N SER A 259 3.99 2.04 -14.24
CA SER A 259 5.17 2.23 -15.09
C SER A 259 5.72 3.66 -14.97
N HIS A 260 4.83 4.66 -15.02
CA HIS A 260 5.22 6.06 -14.83
C HIS A 260 5.87 6.30 -13.46
N THR A 261 5.26 5.79 -12.40
CA THR A 261 5.76 5.97 -11.04
C THR A 261 7.10 5.26 -10.81
N ARG A 262 7.27 4.03 -11.31
CA ARG A 262 8.57 3.32 -11.28
C ARG A 262 9.66 4.12 -12.01
N ASN A 263 9.31 4.75 -13.14
CA ASN A 263 10.24 5.60 -13.88
C ASN A 263 10.64 6.87 -13.10
N LEU A 264 9.72 7.47 -12.33
CA LEU A 264 10.06 8.59 -11.43
C LEU A 264 11.05 8.15 -10.35
N MET A 265 10.81 7.01 -9.71
CA MET A 265 11.70 6.45 -8.70
C MET A 265 13.08 6.14 -9.28
N LYS A 266 13.13 5.51 -10.46
CA LYS A 266 14.38 5.24 -11.17
C LYS A 266 15.17 6.51 -11.52
N LYS A 267 14.49 7.56 -12.01
CA LYS A 267 15.12 8.85 -12.33
C LYS A 267 15.71 9.53 -11.09
N ALA A 268 15.14 9.30 -9.93
CA ALA A 268 15.64 9.78 -8.65
C ALA A 268 16.75 8.90 -8.03
N GLY A 269 17.23 7.89 -8.76
CA GLY A 269 18.29 6.99 -8.29
C GLY A 269 17.82 5.86 -7.38
N GLY A 270 16.52 5.67 -7.25
CA GLY A 270 15.93 4.61 -6.43
C GLY A 270 15.94 3.24 -7.09
N ASP A 271 15.90 2.21 -6.24
CA ASP A 271 15.76 0.83 -6.68
C ASP A 271 14.33 0.55 -7.15
N THR A 272 14.18 0.21 -8.42
CA THR A 272 12.89 -0.17 -9.02
C THR A 272 12.44 -1.58 -8.64
N GLY A 273 13.28 -2.37 -7.99
CA GLY A 273 12.96 -3.69 -7.44
C GLY A 273 12.29 -3.64 -6.06
N ARG A 274 12.13 -2.47 -5.45
CA ARG A 274 11.39 -2.33 -4.19
C ARG A 274 9.94 -2.79 -4.36
N LEU A 275 9.42 -3.43 -3.32
CA LEU A 275 8.07 -3.96 -3.30
C LEU A 275 7.04 -2.82 -3.30
N TRP A 276 5.98 -3.03 -4.06
CA TRP A 276 4.84 -2.13 -4.16
C TRP A 276 3.55 -2.85 -3.82
N ILE A 277 2.59 -2.13 -3.23
CA ILE A 277 1.23 -2.61 -3.03
C ILE A 277 0.21 -1.53 -3.39
N ASN A 278 -0.99 -1.96 -3.69
CA ASN A 278 -2.18 -1.12 -3.75
C ASN A 278 -2.90 -1.25 -2.40
N SER A 279 -2.68 -0.28 -1.49
CA SER A 279 -3.27 -0.35 -0.14
C SER A 279 -4.67 0.24 -0.05
N GLU A 280 -5.18 0.85 -1.13
CA GLU A 280 -6.56 1.31 -1.20
C GLU A 280 -7.00 1.62 -2.63
N ARG A 281 -8.11 1.03 -3.09
CA ARG A 281 -8.79 1.44 -4.31
C ARG A 281 -10.20 0.88 -4.35
N GLY A 282 -11.18 1.74 -4.52
CA GLY A 282 -12.58 1.36 -4.71
C GLY A 282 -13.17 1.90 -6.02
N PHE A 283 -14.33 1.38 -6.37
CA PHE A 283 -15.11 1.81 -7.52
C PHE A 283 -16.58 1.97 -7.09
N PRO A 284 -17.08 3.21 -6.90
CA PRO A 284 -18.39 3.43 -6.33
C PRO A 284 -19.52 3.08 -7.30
N LEU A 285 -20.64 2.57 -6.76
CA LEU A 285 -21.83 2.21 -7.52
C LEU A 285 -22.33 3.33 -8.44
N GLY A 286 -22.30 4.58 -8.02
CA GLY A 286 -22.71 5.70 -8.87
C GLY A 286 -21.86 5.87 -10.15
N LYS A 287 -20.57 5.49 -10.11
CA LYS A 287 -19.77 5.40 -11.33
C LYS A 287 -20.13 4.16 -12.15
N ALA A 288 -20.34 3.02 -11.49
CA ALA A 288 -20.74 1.78 -12.14
C ALA A 288 -22.08 1.94 -12.86
N GLU A 289 -23.05 2.62 -12.27
CA GLU A 289 -24.33 2.97 -12.87
C GLU A 289 -24.17 3.82 -14.16
N GLY A 290 -23.25 4.80 -14.14
CA GLY A 290 -22.91 5.57 -15.34
C GLY A 290 -22.38 4.71 -16.48
N TYR A 291 -21.56 3.69 -16.20
CA TYR A 291 -21.09 2.72 -17.21
C TYR A 291 -22.19 1.75 -17.65
N ALA A 292 -23.17 1.47 -16.78
CA ALA A 292 -24.34 0.64 -17.08
C ALA A 292 -25.45 1.38 -17.86
N GLY A 293 -25.18 2.57 -18.36
CA GLY A 293 -26.16 3.38 -19.07
C GLY A 293 -27.30 3.91 -18.20
N GLY A 294 -27.09 4.03 -16.90
CA GLY A 294 -28.08 4.45 -15.92
C GLY A 294 -28.96 3.30 -15.39
N ASP A 295 -28.62 2.05 -15.67
CA ASP A 295 -29.33 0.88 -15.12
C ASP A 295 -28.73 0.45 -13.77
N PRO A 296 -29.43 0.65 -12.64
CA PRO A 296 -28.92 0.29 -11.33
C PRO A 296 -28.75 -1.22 -11.16
N SER A 297 -29.51 -2.05 -11.90
CA SER A 297 -29.41 -3.51 -11.79
C SER A 297 -28.07 -4.03 -12.33
N LEU A 298 -27.50 -3.36 -13.32
CA LEU A 298 -26.19 -3.68 -13.89
C LEU A 298 -25.02 -3.03 -13.12
N ALA A 299 -25.29 -2.02 -12.28
CA ALA A 299 -24.24 -1.32 -11.55
C ALA A 299 -23.43 -2.24 -10.63
N TYR A 300 -24.08 -3.16 -9.95
CA TYR A 300 -23.42 -4.17 -9.10
C TYR A 300 -22.55 -5.13 -9.90
N GLU A 301 -22.98 -5.53 -11.11
CA GLU A 301 -22.16 -6.38 -11.98
C GLU A 301 -20.91 -5.63 -12.45
N TYR A 302 -21.03 -4.37 -12.86
CA TYR A 302 -19.90 -3.54 -13.25
C TYR A 302 -18.92 -3.32 -12.09
N GLN A 303 -19.42 -3.12 -10.86
CA GLN A 303 -18.59 -3.02 -9.68
C GLN A 303 -17.86 -4.35 -9.41
N ALA A 304 -18.57 -5.48 -9.45
CA ALA A 304 -17.99 -6.80 -9.24
C ALA A 304 -16.90 -7.13 -10.28
N TRP A 305 -17.13 -6.82 -11.55
CA TRP A 305 -16.08 -6.96 -12.59
C TRP A 305 -14.86 -6.07 -12.31
N HIS A 306 -15.08 -4.86 -11.80
CA HIS A 306 -14.00 -3.96 -11.44
C HIS A 306 -13.15 -4.52 -10.29
N VAL A 307 -13.78 -5.09 -9.26
CA VAL A 307 -13.11 -5.77 -8.13
C VAL A 307 -12.12 -6.83 -8.64
N ILE A 308 -12.63 -7.79 -9.44
CA ILE A 308 -11.81 -8.90 -9.93
C ILE A 308 -10.69 -8.42 -10.84
N ARG A 309 -10.98 -7.51 -11.75
CA ARG A 309 -9.98 -6.93 -12.67
C ARG A 309 -8.87 -6.19 -11.92
N GLN A 310 -9.21 -5.46 -10.86
CA GLN A 310 -8.24 -4.77 -10.00
C GLN A 310 -7.25 -5.76 -9.39
N TYR A 311 -7.71 -6.84 -8.76
CA TYR A 311 -6.83 -7.85 -8.17
C TYR A 311 -5.93 -8.52 -9.22
N LEU A 312 -6.48 -8.82 -10.40
CA LEU A 312 -5.73 -9.46 -11.48
C LEU A 312 -4.67 -8.54 -12.10
N VAL A 313 -5.01 -7.27 -12.33
CA VAL A 313 -4.07 -6.29 -12.90
C VAL A 313 -2.93 -6.00 -11.94
N ASP A 314 -3.22 -5.83 -10.66
CA ASP A 314 -2.18 -5.60 -9.65
C ASP A 314 -1.21 -6.79 -9.57
N LEU A 315 -1.72 -8.03 -9.61
CA LEU A 315 -0.88 -9.22 -9.68
C LEU A 315 -0.03 -9.25 -10.94
N LEU A 316 -0.61 -8.91 -12.10
CA LEU A 316 0.12 -8.85 -13.37
C LEU A 316 1.28 -7.85 -13.33
N GLU A 317 1.08 -6.75 -12.60
CA GLU A 317 2.09 -5.71 -12.38
C GLU A 317 3.07 -6.03 -11.22
N GLY A 318 2.93 -7.20 -10.60
CA GLY A 318 3.80 -7.66 -9.53
C GLY A 318 3.50 -7.04 -8.15
N LEU A 319 2.29 -6.53 -7.95
CA LEU A 319 1.83 -6.07 -6.65
C LEU A 319 1.22 -7.25 -5.88
N PRO A 320 1.85 -7.72 -4.80
CA PRO A 320 1.41 -8.95 -4.11
C PRO A 320 0.23 -8.73 -3.15
N VAL A 321 -0.17 -7.47 -2.92
CA VAL A 321 -1.31 -7.13 -2.05
C VAL A 321 -2.11 -6.01 -2.68
N THR A 322 -3.43 -6.19 -2.69
CA THR A 322 -4.42 -5.23 -3.17
C THR A 322 -5.55 -5.13 -2.18
N ILE A 323 -5.88 -3.92 -1.74
CA ILE A 323 -6.97 -3.63 -0.81
C ILE A 323 -8.11 -2.96 -1.56
N TRP A 324 -9.28 -3.59 -1.55
CA TRP A 324 -10.51 -2.96 -2.02
C TRP A 324 -11.04 -1.97 -0.97
N TYR A 325 -11.40 -0.78 -1.39
CA TYR A 325 -12.14 0.19 -0.59
C TYR A 325 -13.60 0.18 -1.02
N GLU A 326 -14.53 -0.32 -0.20
CA GLU A 326 -14.40 -0.75 1.19
C GLU A 326 -15.33 -1.93 1.53
N TRP A 327 -15.17 -2.49 2.73
CA TRP A 327 -16.09 -3.46 3.32
C TRP A 327 -17.21 -2.74 4.07
N GLY A 328 -18.45 -2.95 3.68
CA GLY A 328 -19.57 -2.20 4.25
C GLY A 328 -19.45 -0.71 3.98
N GLY A 329 -20.33 0.08 4.55
CA GLY A 329 -20.26 1.54 4.44
C GLY A 329 -21.37 2.15 3.60
N LYS A 330 -21.50 3.49 3.70
CA LYS A 330 -22.62 4.25 3.12
C LYS A 330 -22.26 4.98 1.82
N GLU A 331 -21.01 4.92 1.39
CA GLU A 331 -20.50 5.74 0.28
C GLU A 331 -20.60 5.07 -1.11
N GLY A 332 -21.32 3.94 -1.21
CA GLY A 332 -21.51 3.21 -2.48
C GLY A 332 -20.27 2.44 -2.97
N PHE A 333 -19.22 2.33 -2.17
CA PHE A 333 -18.04 1.52 -2.46
C PHE A 333 -18.11 0.11 -1.89
N ALA A 334 -19.10 -0.14 -0.99
CA ALA A 334 -19.23 -1.37 -0.24
C ALA A 334 -19.35 -2.61 -1.14
N LEU A 335 -18.70 -3.69 -0.68
CA LEU A 335 -18.91 -5.04 -1.20
C LEU A 335 -20.10 -5.70 -0.54
#